data_ef1368b33b06debe28600140a51842f1
#
_entry.id   ef1368b33b06debe28600140a51842f1
#
_cell.length_a   1.000
_cell.length_b   1.000
_cell.length_c   1.000
_cell.angle_alpha   90.00
_cell.angle_beta   90.00
_cell.angle_gamma   90.00
#
_symmetry.space_group_name_H-M   'P 1'
#
loop_
_entity.id
_entity.type
_entity.pdbx_description
1 polymer ?
#
loop_
_entity_poly.entity_id
_entity_poly.type
_entity_poly.pdbx_seq_one_letter_code
_entity_poly.pdbx_strand_id
1 'polypeptide(L)'
;MALLLALAAGALATGCGGVLGVAGGKELTLGYIVWDENVAVSNLTKVLLEEDLGYGKVELQLIDVEVVKQVFEGVADGDLAAFQDVWMPNLKENLSKVQNDVVHLDPWFKGETSYGIAVPDYMDVRSIAELDEAGTDLIIGIESGAAFHPQIKNKVIPGYNLDMKLVEGSTPAMLFELEKAYKERQPVVFLRWSPHWMNAEYEFHYLDDPKNLQGAFDDPSRILTVVNQDLKDDDPQAYAFLNAISLDEEQVNTIEAEINEAGSFNPEKGVRNWLKDNQDVVQPWVKAAREAG
;
A
#
# COMPACT_ATOMS: atom_id res chain seq x y z
N MET A 1 -8.25 27.66 76.80
CA MET A 1 -9.10 28.26 75.77
C MET A 1 -9.52 27.15 74.81
N ALA A 2 -10.81 26.88 74.80
CA ALA A 2 -11.41 25.69 74.22
C ALA A 2 -11.56 25.82 72.72
N LEU A 3 -11.24 24.72 71.98
CA LEU A 3 -11.43 24.59 70.55
C LEU A 3 -12.70 23.70 70.30
N LEU A 4 -13.70 24.30 69.72
CA LEU A 4 -14.94 23.62 69.37
C LEU A 4 -14.75 22.94 67.95
N LEU A 5 -14.89 21.60 67.91
CA LEU A 5 -15.08 20.84 66.68
C LEU A 5 -16.56 20.93 66.28
N ALA A 6 -16.83 21.39 65.04
CA ALA A 6 -18.11 21.25 64.41
C ALA A 6 -18.04 20.11 63.36
N LEU A 7 -18.75 18.99 63.61
CA LEU A 7 -19.04 17.98 62.63
C LEU A 7 -20.16 18.47 61.71
N ALA A 8 -19.87 18.54 60.41
CA ALA A 8 -20.89 18.70 59.36
C ALA A 8 -21.10 17.35 58.65
N ALA A 9 -22.29 16.79 58.82
CA ALA A 9 -22.73 15.61 58.09
C ALA A 9 -23.15 16.05 56.66
N GLY A 10 -22.38 15.62 55.68
CA GLY A 10 -22.70 15.85 54.28
C GLY A 10 -23.47 14.66 53.73
N ALA A 11 -24.64 14.93 53.18
CA ALA A 11 -25.54 13.99 52.51
C ALA A 11 -24.89 13.42 51.28
N LEU A 12 -24.94 12.08 51.14
CA LEU A 12 -24.65 11.34 49.93
C LEU A 12 -25.73 11.61 48.89
N ALA A 13 -25.50 12.50 47.95
CA ALA A 13 -26.27 12.61 46.72
C ALA A 13 -25.70 11.57 45.74
N THR A 14 -26.46 10.47 45.54
CA THR A 14 -26.28 9.56 44.41
C THR A 14 -26.67 10.31 43.12
N GLY A 15 -25.71 11.01 42.56
CA GLY A 15 -25.80 11.56 41.23
C GLY A 15 -25.59 10.40 40.24
N CYS A 16 -26.66 10.05 39.48
CA CYS A 16 -26.54 9.35 38.23
C CYS A 16 -25.64 10.21 37.30
N GLY A 17 -24.37 9.91 37.29
CA GLY A 17 -23.45 10.44 36.33
C GLY A 17 -23.82 9.84 34.97
N GLY A 18 -24.60 10.58 34.19
CA GLY A 18 -24.65 10.35 32.76
C GLY A 18 -23.21 10.44 32.26
N VAL A 19 -22.73 9.37 31.68
CA VAL A 19 -21.53 9.38 30.88
C VAL A 19 -21.80 10.38 29.78
N LEU A 20 -21.24 11.59 29.90
CA LEU A 20 -21.08 12.50 28.78
C LEU A 20 -20.18 11.72 27.82
N GLY A 21 -20.79 11.12 26.79
CA GLY A 21 -20.06 10.52 25.69
C GLY A 21 -19.10 11.59 25.18
N VAL A 22 -17.81 11.34 25.34
CA VAL A 22 -16.78 12.07 24.62
C VAL A 22 -17.16 11.91 23.16
N ALA A 23 -17.41 13.00 22.46
CA ALA A 23 -17.64 13.02 21.02
C ALA A 23 -16.29 12.83 20.31
N GLY A 24 -15.66 11.67 20.56
CA GLY A 24 -14.53 11.15 19.81
C GLY A 24 -15.06 9.89 19.13
N GLY A 25 -15.18 9.90 17.82
CA GLY A 25 -15.47 8.67 17.06
C GLY A 25 -14.38 7.62 17.31
N LYS A 26 -14.60 6.41 16.82
CA LYS A 26 -13.59 5.35 16.82
C LYS A 26 -12.28 5.84 16.24
N GLU A 27 -11.17 5.33 16.73
CA GLU A 27 -9.83 5.58 16.17
C GLU A 27 -9.25 4.28 15.62
N LEU A 28 -8.50 4.37 14.52
CA LEU A 28 -7.88 3.24 13.87
C LEU A 28 -6.50 3.63 13.36
N THR A 29 -5.50 2.74 13.47
CA THR A 29 -4.18 2.93 12.89
C THR A 29 -3.92 1.90 11.83
N LEU A 30 -3.58 2.35 10.60
CA LEU A 30 -3.19 1.48 9.49
C LEU A 30 -1.70 1.64 9.20
N GLY A 31 -1.01 0.53 8.96
CA GLY A 31 0.34 0.58 8.41
C GLY A 31 0.29 0.86 6.92
N TYR A 32 1.21 1.69 6.42
CA TYR A 32 1.38 1.87 4.99
C TYR A 32 2.84 2.12 4.62
N ILE A 33 3.16 1.90 3.35
CA ILE A 33 4.46 2.15 2.74
C ILE A 33 4.31 3.12 1.55
N VAL A 34 5.42 3.58 0.99
CA VAL A 34 5.44 4.66 -0.01
C VAL A 34 5.06 4.24 -1.43
N TRP A 35 4.74 2.97 -1.68
CA TRP A 35 4.31 2.54 -3.03
C TRP A 35 2.95 3.11 -3.39
N ASP A 36 2.79 3.51 -4.64
CA ASP A 36 1.67 4.33 -5.11
C ASP A 36 0.31 3.64 -4.87
N GLU A 37 0.19 2.36 -5.15
CA GLU A 37 -1.02 1.58 -4.89
C GLU A 37 -1.35 1.49 -3.41
N ASN A 38 -0.34 1.39 -2.54
CA ASN A 38 -0.58 1.38 -1.11
C ASN A 38 -0.95 2.76 -0.56
N VAL A 39 -0.32 3.81 -1.06
CA VAL A 39 -0.71 5.20 -0.75
C VAL A 39 -2.16 5.43 -1.18
N ALA A 40 -2.54 4.98 -2.38
CA ALA A 40 -3.89 5.14 -2.91
C ALA A 40 -4.94 4.43 -2.04
N VAL A 41 -4.79 3.11 -1.81
CA VAL A 41 -5.79 2.34 -1.06
C VAL A 41 -5.86 2.74 0.41
N SER A 42 -4.73 3.07 1.05
CA SER A 42 -4.70 3.47 2.46
C SER A 42 -5.36 4.83 2.68
N ASN A 43 -5.12 5.80 1.80
CA ASN A 43 -5.77 7.11 1.88
C ASN A 43 -7.25 7.02 1.51
N LEU A 44 -7.65 6.18 0.56
CA LEU A 44 -9.05 5.92 0.24
C LEU A 44 -9.77 5.32 1.46
N THR A 45 -9.16 4.33 2.10
CA THR A 45 -9.67 3.73 3.34
C THR A 45 -9.84 4.77 4.44
N LYS A 46 -8.82 5.58 4.69
CA LYS A 46 -8.87 6.65 5.69
C LYS A 46 -10.02 7.61 5.43
N VAL A 47 -10.12 8.16 4.23
CA VAL A 47 -11.15 9.15 3.87
C VAL A 47 -12.55 8.57 4.07
N LEU A 48 -12.80 7.34 3.62
CA LEU A 48 -14.13 6.73 3.72
C LEU A 48 -14.49 6.34 5.16
N LEU A 49 -13.54 5.87 5.96
CA LEU A 49 -13.78 5.60 7.38
C LEU A 49 -14.11 6.88 8.16
N GLU A 50 -13.36 7.96 7.92
CA GLU A 50 -13.58 9.22 8.62
C GLU A 50 -14.86 9.95 8.13
N GLU A 51 -15.07 10.06 6.82
CA GLU A 51 -16.14 10.90 6.27
C GLU A 51 -17.49 10.16 6.13
N ASP A 52 -17.47 8.85 5.82
CA ASP A 52 -18.70 8.09 5.57
C ASP A 52 -19.10 7.15 6.72
N LEU A 53 -18.14 6.70 7.53
CA LEU A 53 -18.37 5.71 8.58
C LEU A 53 -18.21 6.24 10.01
N GLY A 54 -17.89 7.54 10.15
CA GLY A 54 -17.93 8.25 11.44
C GLY A 54 -16.75 7.97 12.37
N TYR A 55 -15.62 7.51 11.83
CA TYR A 55 -14.38 7.42 12.60
C TYR A 55 -13.87 8.82 12.96
N GLY A 56 -13.45 8.99 14.20
CA GLY A 56 -12.93 10.28 14.68
C GLY A 56 -11.50 10.54 14.18
N LYS A 57 -10.73 9.47 14.00
CA LYS A 57 -9.37 9.54 13.48
C LYS A 57 -8.95 8.20 12.88
N VAL A 58 -8.45 8.24 11.65
CA VAL A 58 -7.71 7.12 11.05
C VAL A 58 -6.27 7.58 10.82
N GLU A 59 -5.35 7.02 11.57
CA GLU A 59 -3.93 7.32 11.44
C GLU A 59 -3.28 6.40 10.41
N LEU A 60 -2.54 6.97 9.48
CA LEU A 60 -1.69 6.23 8.55
C LEU A 60 -0.26 6.29 9.07
N GLN A 61 0.24 5.16 9.58
CA GLN A 61 1.61 5.05 10.08
C GLN A 61 2.53 4.60 8.95
N LEU A 62 3.39 5.51 8.49
CA LEU A 62 4.39 5.20 7.46
C LEU A 62 5.46 4.27 8.02
N ILE A 63 5.66 3.15 7.33
CA ILE A 63 6.73 2.19 7.61
C ILE A 63 7.73 2.25 6.45
N ASP A 64 9.00 2.29 6.78
CA ASP A 64 10.06 2.26 5.78
C ASP A 64 10.09 0.89 5.08
N VAL A 65 10.14 0.89 3.75
CA VAL A 65 10.19 -0.34 2.95
C VAL A 65 11.42 -1.19 3.27
N GLU A 66 12.53 -0.60 3.69
CA GLU A 66 13.73 -1.35 4.11
C GLU A 66 13.46 -2.30 5.29
N VAL A 67 12.44 -1.98 6.08
CA VAL A 67 12.00 -2.75 7.24
C VAL A 67 10.55 -3.21 7.12
N VAL A 68 10.08 -3.50 5.90
CA VAL A 68 8.70 -3.92 5.61
C VAL A 68 8.19 -5.05 6.53
N LYS A 69 9.07 -5.89 7.07
CA LYS A 69 8.70 -6.89 8.08
C LYS A 69 8.04 -6.27 9.32
N GLN A 70 8.38 -5.03 9.69
CA GLN A 70 7.84 -4.36 10.86
C GLN A 70 6.35 -4.02 10.72
N VAL A 71 5.85 -3.84 9.49
CA VAL A 71 4.42 -3.64 9.29
C VAL A 71 3.64 -4.91 9.62
N PHE A 72 4.19 -6.09 9.28
CA PHE A 72 3.57 -7.38 9.62
C PHE A 72 3.62 -7.64 11.13
N GLU A 73 4.75 -7.34 11.77
CA GLU A 73 4.90 -7.42 13.23
C GLU A 73 3.90 -6.48 13.94
N GLY A 74 3.79 -5.22 13.48
CA GLY A 74 2.83 -4.26 14.04
C GLY A 74 1.36 -4.67 13.89
N VAL A 75 0.99 -5.32 12.78
CA VAL A 75 -0.36 -5.89 12.63
C VAL A 75 -0.57 -7.08 13.56
N ALA A 76 0.41 -7.97 13.68
CA ALA A 76 0.33 -9.12 14.57
C ALA A 76 0.22 -8.73 16.05
N ASP A 77 0.99 -7.72 16.47
CA ASP A 77 1.02 -7.22 17.84
C ASP A 77 -0.22 -6.34 18.20
N GLY A 78 -1.03 -5.95 17.19
CA GLY A 78 -2.21 -5.11 17.36
C GLY A 78 -1.91 -3.60 17.43
N ASP A 79 -0.67 -3.18 17.22
CA ASP A 79 -0.29 -1.77 17.12
C ASP A 79 -0.85 -1.13 15.83
N LEU A 80 -1.03 -1.95 14.78
CA LEU A 80 -1.68 -1.62 13.52
C LEU A 80 -2.89 -2.52 13.33
N ALA A 81 -4.02 -1.92 12.93
CA ALA A 81 -5.23 -2.70 12.63
C ALA A 81 -5.11 -3.49 11.33
N ALA A 82 -4.44 -2.92 10.33
CA ALA A 82 -4.31 -3.54 9.01
C ALA A 82 -3.09 -3.03 8.23
N PHE A 83 -2.69 -3.84 7.22
CA PHE A 83 -1.81 -3.46 6.13
C PHE A 83 -2.42 -3.94 4.80
N GLN A 84 -2.54 -3.04 3.82
CA GLN A 84 -3.35 -3.28 2.62
C GLN A 84 -2.53 -3.59 1.36
N ASP A 85 -1.24 -3.87 1.49
CA ASP A 85 -0.36 -4.04 0.34
C ASP A 85 0.50 -5.31 0.44
N VAL A 86 -0.18 -6.44 0.63
CA VAL A 86 0.49 -7.74 0.72
C VAL A 86 0.49 -8.43 -0.63
N TRP A 87 1.57 -8.25 -1.37
CA TRP A 87 1.82 -8.91 -2.65
C TRP A 87 2.17 -10.38 -2.46
N MET A 88 1.30 -11.27 -2.91
CA MET A 88 1.49 -12.72 -2.78
C MET A 88 1.72 -13.36 -4.16
N PRO A 89 2.84 -14.10 -4.36
CA PRO A 89 3.69 -14.71 -3.32
C PRO A 89 4.90 -13.89 -2.84
N ASN A 90 5.14 -12.67 -3.34
CA ASN A 90 6.38 -11.92 -3.14
C ASN A 90 6.71 -11.66 -1.65
N LEU A 91 5.69 -11.38 -0.82
CA LEU A 91 5.84 -11.13 0.62
C LEU A 91 5.50 -12.36 1.49
N LYS A 92 5.42 -13.55 0.89
CA LYS A 92 5.08 -14.79 1.60
C LYS A 92 6.00 -15.06 2.79
N GLU A 93 7.29 -14.77 2.67
CA GLU A 93 8.24 -15.01 3.75
C GLU A 93 7.93 -14.16 4.98
N ASN A 94 7.61 -12.86 4.77
CA ASN A 94 7.26 -11.94 5.84
C ASN A 94 5.97 -12.40 6.53
N LEU A 95 4.94 -12.65 5.75
CA LEU A 95 3.63 -13.08 6.23
C LEU A 95 3.69 -14.39 7.01
N SER A 96 4.50 -15.37 6.57
CA SER A 96 4.61 -16.68 7.24
C SER A 96 5.11 -16.60 8.68
N LYS A 97 5.84 -15.53 9.04
CA LYS A 97 6.37 -15.33 10.40
C LYS A 97 5.29 -14.94 11.41
N VAL A 98 4.20 -14.36 10.94
CA VAL A 98 3.09 -13.83 11.78
C VAL A 98 1.74 -14.46 11.45
N GLN A 99 1.71 -15.52 10.65
CA GLN A 99 0.49 -16.12 10.08
C GLN A 99 -0.56 -16.58 11.10
N ASN A 100 -0.18 -16.76 12.36
CA ASN A 100 -1.09 -17.20 13.43
C ASN A 100 -1.76 -16.02 14.17
N ASP A 101 -1.25 -14.81 13.98
CA ASP A 101 -1.63 -13.60 14.69
C ASP A 101 -2.32 -12.59 13.79
N VAL A 102 -2.50 -12.95 12.51
CA VAL A 102 -3.16 -12.10 11.50
C VAL A 102 -4.19 -12.89 10.69
N VAL A 103 -5.17 -12.18 10.15
CA VAL A 103 -6.16 -12.73 9.20
C VAL A 103 -5.93 -12.12 7.82
N HIS A 104 -5.95 -12.97 6.80
CA HIS A 104 -5.90 -12.53 5.40
C HIS A 104 -7.31 -12.28 4.91
N LEU A 105 -7.55 -11.10 4.36
CA LEU A 105 -8.79 -10.79 3.67
C LEU A 105 -8.70 -11.22 2.20
N ASP A 106 -9.84 -11.18 1.51
CA ASP A 106 -9.86 -11.41 0.06
C ASP A 106 -9.02 -10.35 -0.67
N PRO A 107 -8.44 -10.69 -1.84
CA PRO A 107 -7.70 -9.72 -2.66
C PRO A 107 -8.58 -8.52 -3.01
N TRP A 108 -8.10 -7.33 -2.68
CA TRP A 108 -8.80 -6.09 -3.01
C TRP A 108 -8.56 -5.65 -4.44
N PHE A 109 -7.43 -6.02 -5.04
CA PHE A 109 -7.15 -5.77 -6.44
C PHE A 109 -7.68 -6.90 -7.32
N LYS A 110 -8.51 -6.56 -8.30
CA LYS A 110 -9.19 -7.51 -9.20
C LYS A 110 -8.47 -7.72 -10.53
N GLY A 111 -7.47 -6.89 -10.85
CA GLY A 111 -6.70 -7.01 -12.07
C GLY A 111 -5.63 -8.11 -11.99
N GLU A 112 -4.96 -8.31 -13.10
CA GLU A 112 -3.72 -9.09 -13.13
C GLU A 112 -2.56 -8.16 -12.80
N THR A 113 -1.79 -8.52 -11.77
CA THR A 113 -0.56 -7.79 -11.46
C THR A 113 0.54 -8.21 -12.43
N SER A 114 1.49 -7.32 -12.62
CA SER A 114 2.74 -7.63 -13.31
C SER A 114 3.89 -6.95 -12.59
N TYR A 115 5.07 -7.55 -12.62
CA TYR A 115 6.27 -6.97 -12.02
C TYR A 115 7.51 -7.53 -12.72
N GLY A 116 8.38 -6.66 -13.21
CA GLY A 116 9.55 -7.12 -13.95
C GLY A 116 10.45 -6.00 -14.43
N ILE A 117 11.50 -6.39 -15.14
CA ILE A 117 12.40 -5.47 -15.82
C ILE A 117 11.73 -5.04 -17.14
N ALA A 118 11.69 -3.73 -17.38
CA ALA A 118 11.03 -3.14 -18.54
C ALA A 118 11.89 -2.07 -19.19
N VAL A 119 11.55 -1.76 -20.44
CA VAL A 119 12.11 -0.67 -21.23
C VAL A 119 11.00 0.06 -21.98
N PRO A 120 11.16 1.36 -22.34
CA PRO A 120 10.24 2.05 -23.22
C PRO A 120 10.14 1.39 -24.61
N ASP A 121 8.98 1.48 -25.23
CA ASP A 121 8.71 0.84 -26.53
C ASP A 121 9.56 1.38 -27.68
N TYR A 122 10.19 2.53 -27.51
CA TYR A 122 11.14 3.06 -28.50
C TYR A 122 12.51 2.40 -28.47
N MET A 123 12.79 1.52 -27.47
CA MET A 123 14.02 0.75 -27.40
C MET A 123 13.85 -0.60 -28.11
N ASP A 124 14.85 -0.99 -28.88
CA ASP A 124 14.83 -2.27 -29.61
C ASP A 124 15.52 -3.39 -28.81
N VAL A 125 15.09 -3.56 -27.56
CA VAL A 125 15.52 -4.62 -26.62
C VAL A 125 14.26 -5.37 -26.21
N ARG A 126 14.22 -6.69 -26.39
CA ARG A 126 13.02 -7.51 -26.11
C ARG A 126 13.23 -8.57 -25.03
N SER A 127 14.49 -8.85 -24.70
CA SER A 127 14.83 -9.89 -23.74
C SER A 127 15.89 -9.39 -22.74
N ILE A 128 15.83 -9.91 -21.53
CA ILE A 128 16.88 -9.71 -20.52
C ILE A 128 18.25 -10.14 -21.05
N ALA A 129 18.31 -11.13 -21.93
CA ALA A 129 19.55 -11.58 -22.55
C ALA A 129 20.22 -10.52 -23.46
N GLU A 130 19.50 -9.48 -23.87
CA GLU A 130 19.95 -8.42 -24.78
C GLU A 130 20.30 -7.13 -24.03
N LEU A 131 20.23 -7.12 -22.68
CA LEU A 131 20.37 -5.90 -21.88
C LEU A 131 21.75 -5.22 -22.03
N ASP A 132 22.81 -5.97 -22.33
CA ASP A 132 24.13 -5.37 -22.60
C ASP A 132 24.15 -4.52 -23.89
N GLU A 133 23.13 -4.66 -24.75
CA GLU A 133 22.92 -3.86 -25.97
C GLU A 133 21.94 -2.69 -25.74
N ALA A 134 21.40 -2.52 -24.53
CA ALA A 134 20.40 -1.53 -24.21
C ALA A 134 20.90 -0.07 -24.29
N GLY A 135 22.20 0.17 -24.39
CA GLY A 135 22.78 1.51 -24.42
C GLY A 135 22.90 2.18 -23.04
N THR A 136 22.68 1.44 -21.97
CA THR A 136 22.91 1.80 -20.58
C THR A 136 23.44 0.59 -19.83
N ASP A 137 24.22 0.80 -18.78
CA ASP A 137 24.73 -0.25 -17.87
C ASP A 137 23.94 -0.30 -16.54
N LEU A 138 22.81 0.44 -16.46
CA LEU A 138 22.04 0.57 -15.23
C LEU A 138 20.63 -0.01 -15.39
N ILE A 139 20.20 -0.77 -14.38
CA ILE A 139 18.81 -1.10 -14.11
C ILE A 139 18.37 -0.18 -12.98
N ILE A 140 17.41 0.71 -13.24
CA ILE A 140 16.90 1.64 -12.24
C ILE A 140 15.86 0.91 -11.39
N GLY A 141 16.22 0.70 -10.13
CA GLY A 141 15.36 0.09 -9.11
C GLY A 141 14.61 1.12 -8.29
N ILE A 142 13.93 0.62 -7.27
CA ILE A 142 13.13 1.37 -6.32
C ILE A 142 13.78 1.31 -4.93
N GLU A 143 12.99 1.36 -3.84
CA GLU A 143 13.50 1.28 -2.47
C GLU A 143 14.32 0.01 -2.24
N SER A 144 15.41 0.11 -1.48
CA SER A 144 16.38 -0.98 -1.26
C SER A 144 15.76 -2.24 -0.62
N GLY A 145 14.63 -2.07 0.11
CA GLY A 145 13.87 -3.16 0.71
C GLY A 145 12.97 -3.93 -0.26
N ALA A 146 12.88 -3.52 -1.53
CA ALA A 146 12.05 -4.20 -2.52
C ALA A 146 12.50 -5.67 -2.72
N ALA A 147 11.54 -6.59 -2.58
CA ALA A 147 11.81 -8.04 -2.59
C ALA A 147 12.45 -8.56 -3.89
N PHE A 148 12.27 -7.85 -5.00
CA PHE A 148 12.84 -8.24 -6.29
C PHE A 148 14.34 -7.91 -6.44
N HIS A 149 14.88 -6.94 -5.71
CA HIS A 149 16.28 -6.52 -5.83
C HIS A 149 17.30 -7.65 -5.57
N PRO A 150 17.16 -8.48 -4.50
CA PRO A 150 18.03 -9.62 -4.30
C PRO A 150 17.97 -10.63 -5.46
N GLN A 151 16.81 -10.83 -6.08
CA GLN A 151 16.64 -11.71 -7.23
C GLN A 151 17.42 -11.19 -8.45
N ILE A 152 17.29 -9.89 -8.75
CA ILE A 152 18.03 -9.25 -9.85
C ILE A 152 19.53 -9.37 -9.62
N LYS A 153 20.03 -8.97 -8.44
CA LYS A 153 21.47 -8.98 -8.13
C LYS A 153 22.08 -10.37 -8.10
N ASN A 154 21.36 -11.35 -7.56
CA ASN A 154 21.93 -12.66 -7.27
C ASN A 154 21.58 -13.74 -8.30
N LYS A 155 20.58 -13.51 -9.16
CA LYS A 155 20.11 -14.49 -10.14
C LYS A 155 20.11 -13.92 -11.57
N VAL A 156 19.41 -12.81 -11.80
CA VAL A 156 19.24 -12.27 -13.16
C VAL A 156 20.58 -11.82 -13.74
N ILE A 157 21.23 -10.85 -13.11
CA ILE A 157 22.50 -10.30 -13.60
C ILE A 157 23.55 -11.40 -13.80
N PRO A 158 23.90 -12.23 -12.81
CA PRO A 158 24.89 -13.27 -13.00
C PRO A 158 24.44 -14.40 -13.90
N GLY A 159 23.15 -14.74 -13.90
CA GLY A 159 22.63 -15.84 -14.71
C GLY A 159 22.59 -15.55 -16.21
N TYR A 160 22.43 -14.28 -16.58
CA TYR A 160 22.56 -13.80 -17.97
C TYR A 160 23.97 -13.33 -18.31
N ASN A 161 24.88 -13.29 -17.31
CA ASN A 161 26.27 -12.78 -17.44
C ASN A 161 26.28 -11.31 -17.94
N LEU A 162 25.41 -10.47 -17.37
CA LEU A 162 25.24 -9.07 -17.77
C LEU A 162 26.29 -8.18 -17.12
N ASP A 163 26.73 -7.17 -17.86
CA ASP A 163 27.59 -6.07 -17.38
C ASP A 163 26.74 -4.91 -16.82
N MET A 164 25.58 -5.25 -16.22
CA MET A 164 24.61 -4.31 -15.68
C MET A 164 24.74 -4.16 -14.17
N LYS A 165 24.29 -3.03 -13.66
CA LYS A 165 24.20 -2.73 -12.22
C LYS A 165 22.78 -2.32 -11.85
N LEU A 166 22.24 -2.92 -10.79
CA LEU A 166 21.01 -2.43 -10.18
C LEU A 166 21.33 -1.21 -9.32
N VAL A 167 20.67 -0.09 -9.62
CA VAL A 167 20.69 1.14 -8.82
C VAL A 167 19.48 1.14 -7.91
N GLU A 168 19.68 0.94 -6.62
CA GLU A 168 18.64 1.04 -5.61
C GLU A 168 18.45 2.51 -5.22
N GLY A 169 17.23 2.97 -5.09
CA GLY A 169 16.90 4.37 -4.82
C GLY A 169 15.56 4.51 -4.12
N SER A 170 14.66 5.19 -4.78
CA SER A 170 13.24 5.30 -4.37
C SER A 170 12.34 5.34 -5.60
N THR A 171 11.07 4.99 -5.42
CA THR A 171 10.08 5.07 -6.50
C THR A 171 10.03 6.46 -7.14
N PRO A 172 9.98 7.60 -6.39
CA PRO A 172 10.03 8.91 -7.01
C PRO A 172 11.31 9.20 -7.80
N ALA A 173 12.47 8.67 -7.35
CA ALA A 173 13.73 8.84 -8.08
C ALA A 173 13.74 8.03 -9.38
N MET A 174 13.24 6.79 -9.35
CA MET A 174 13.08 5.95 -10.54
C MET A 174 12.14 6.62 -11.55
N LEU A 175 10.98 7.12 -11.11
CA LEU A 175 10.01 7.80 -11.97
C LEU A 175 10.58 9.09 -12.59
N PHE A 176 11.39 9.85 -11.85
CA PHE A 176 12.07 11.03 -12.35
C PHE A 176 13.06 10.69 -13.47
N GLU A 177 13.89 9.65 -13.27
CA GLU A 177 14.83 9.20 -14.31
C GLU A 177 14.10 8.63 -15.54
N LEU A 178 12.99 7.89 -15.32
CA LEU A 178 12.14 7.40 -16.38
C LEU A 178 11.54 8.54 -17.20
N GLU A 179 10.89 9.53 -16.55
CA GLU A 179 10.27 10.69 -17.22
C GLU A 179 11.30 11.45 -18.06
N LYS A 180 12.48 11.71 -17.49
CA LYS A 180 13.57 12.42 -18.19
C LYS A 180 14.05 11.63 -19.40
N ALA A 181 14.36 10.34 -19.23
CA ALA A 181 14.81 9.48 -20.31
C ALA A 181 13.74 9.35 -21.40
N TYR A 182 12.47 9.19 -21.03
CA TYR A 182 11.36 9.07 -21.97
C TYR A 182 11.18 10.33 -22.82
N LYS A 183 11.22 11.53 -22.21
CA LYS A 183 11.13 12.82 -22.93
C LYS A 183 12.26 13.02 -23.93
N GLU A 184 13.48 12.61 -23.55
CA GLU A 184 14.67 12.76 -24.37
C GLU A 184 14.92 11.57 -25.31
N ARG A 185 14.08 10.52 -25.23
CA ARG A 185 14.24 9.22 -25.92
C ARG A 185 15.61 8.59 -25.67
N GLN A 186 16.11 8.73 -24.44
CA GLN A 186 17.36 8.12 -24.01
C GLN A 186 17.11 6.67 -23.53
N PRO A 187 18.12 5.79 -23.61
CA PRO A 187 18.01 4.44 -23.06
C PRO A 187 17.76 4.46 -21.56
N VAL A 188 16.78 3.68 -21.11
CA VAL A 188 16.49 3.44 -19.70
C VAL A 188 15.96 2.04 -19.51
N VAL A 189 16.51 1.33 -18.54
CA VAL A 189 16.03 0.02 -18.05
C VAL A 189 15.59 0.21 -16.62
N PHE A 190 14.38 -0.17 -16.28
CA PHE A 190 13.79 0.13 -14.98
C PHE A 190 12.88 -0.99 -14.49
N LEU A 191 12.48 -0.93 -13.23
CA LEU A 191 11.49 -1.83 -12.65
C LEU A 191 10.10 -1.26 -12.90
N ARG A 192 9.26 -2.08 -13.51
CA ARG A 192 7.86 -1.77 -13.81
C ARG A 192 6.95 -2.73 -13.05
N TRP A 193 5.80 -2.22 -12.59
CA TRP A 193 4.72 -3.06 -12.05
C TRP A 193 3.34 -2.52 -12.43
N SER A 194 2.33 -3.37 -12.27
CA SER A 194 0.91 -3.01 -12.38
C SER A 194 0.16 -3.61 -11.18
N PRO A 195 -0.77 -2.86 -10.56
CA PRO A 195 -1.23 -1.52 -10.95
C PRO A 195 -0.22 -0.41 -10.66
N HIS A 196 -0.15 0.59 -11.51
CA HIS A 196 0.61 1.84 -11.30
C HIS A 196 0.25 2.84 -12.40
N TRP A 197 0.03 4.13 -12.06
CA TRP A 197 -0.35 5.20 -12.99
C TRP A 197 0.61 5.37 -14.18
N MET A 198 1.90 5.07 -14.02
CA MET A 198 2.88 5.15 -15.10
C MET A 198 2.49 4.32 -16.32
N ASN A 199 1.69 3.25 -16.13
CA ASN A 199 1.25 2.37 -17.21
C ASN A 199 0.21 3.04 -18.13
N ALA A 200 -0.48 4.06 -17.64
CA ALA A 200 -1.39 4.87 -18.46
C ALA A 200 -0.68 6.06 -19.15
N GLU A 201 0.44 6.52 -18.57
CA GLU A 201 1.16 7.72 -19.05
C GLU A 201 2.19 7.39 -20.12
N TYR A 202 2.83 6.21 -20.06
CA TYR A 202 3.95 5.85 -20.94
C TYR A 202 3.73 4.50 -21.61
N GLU A 203 4.32 4.32 -22.80
CA GLU A 203 4.33 3.06 -23.53
C GLU A 203 5.62 2.29 -23.25
N PHE A 204 5.49 1.09 -22.66
CA PHE A 204 6.61 0.21 -22.32
C PHE A 204 6.27 -1.26 -22.57
N HIS A 205 7.30 -2.08 -22.59
CA HIS A 205 7.14 -3.53 -22.52
C HIS A 205 8.08 -4.15 -21.49
N TYR A 206 7.63 -5.27 -20.92
CA TYR A 206 8.47 -6.14 -20.10
C TYR A 206 9.43 -6.90 -21.01
N LEU A 207 10.64 -7.19 -20.48
CA LEU A 207 11.62 -7.99 -21.18
C LEU A 207 11.36 -9.47 -20.94
N ASP A 208 11.43 -10.27 -22.01
CA ASP A 208 11.35 -11.73 -21.92
C ASP A 208 12.48 -12.29 -21.03
N ASP A 209 12.15 -13.26 -20.18
CA ASP A 209 13.10 -13.99 -19.32
C ASP A 209 13.23 -15.47 -19.75
N PRO A 210 13.92 -15.79 -20.87
CA PRO A 210 14.01 -17.14 -21.38
C PRO A 210 14.69 -18.14 -20.44
N LYS A 211 15.38 -17.68 -19.40
CA LYS A 211 15.98 -18.56 -18.39
C LYS A 211 15.15 -18.66 -17.10
N ASN A 212 14.04 -17.96 -17.03
CA ASN A 212 13.16 -17.89 -15.85
C ASN A 212 13.93 -17.54 -14.56
N LEU A 213 14.80 -16.52 -14.63
CA LEU A 213 15.62 -16.09 -13.52
C LEU A 213 14.94 -14.99 -12.66
N GLN A 214 13.89 -14.34 -13.19
CA GLN A 214 12.99 -13.51 -12.38
C GLN A 214 12.14 -14.37 -11.43
N GLY A 215 11.88 -15.62 -11.83
CA GLY A 215 11.16 -16.58 -10.98
C GLY A 215 9.75 -16.13 -10.65
N ALA A 216 9.36 -16.20 -9.37
CA ALA A 216 8.00 -15.85 -8.94
C ALA A 216 7.61 -14.37 -9.15
N PHE A 217 8.55 -13.49 -9.49
CA PHE A 217 8.26 -12.09 -9.82
C PHE A 217 7.72 -11.91 -11.24
N ASP A 218 7.91 -12.92 -12.11
CA ASP A 218 7.34 -12.96 -13.46
C ASP A 218 5.89 -13.50 -13.48
N ASP A 219 5.45 -14.11 -12.37
CA ASP A 219 4.10 -14.63 -12.20
C ASP A 219 3.16 -13.54 -11.63
N PRO A 220 1.87 -13.49 -12.05
CA PRO A 220 0.89 -12.59 -11.46
C PRO A 220 0.74 -12.79 -9.94
N SER A 221 0.80 -11.70 -9.21
CA SER A 221 0.58 -11.67 -7.77
C SER A 221 -0.88 -11.33 -7.44
N ARG A 222 -1.29 -11.59 -6.21
CA ARG A 222 -2.52 -11.06 -5.63
C ARG A 222 -2.18 -10.06 -4.55
N ILE A 223 -2.86 -8.92 -4.54
CA ILE A 223 -2.66 -7.90 -3.51
C ILE A 223 -3.75 -8.04 -2.47
N LEU A 224 -3.35 -8.37 -1.25
CA LEU A 224 -4.23 -8.68 -0.12
C LEU A 224 -4.15 -7.58 0.94
N THR A 225 -5.18 -7.56 1.79
CA THR A 225 -5.12 -6.92 3.11
C THR A 225 -4.86 -7.99 4.17
N VAL A 226 -3.95 -7.71 5.10
CA VAL A 226 -3.86 -8.44 6.36
C VAL A 226 -4.36 -7.55 7.48
N VAL A 227 -5.08 -8.14 8.41
CA VAL A 227 -5.62 -7.46 9.60
C VAL A 227 -5.19 -8.19 10.85
N ASN A 228 -5.14 -7.48 11.98
CA ASN A 228 -4.98 -8.12 13.28
C ASN A 228 -6.08 -9.17 13.49
N GLN A 229 -5.74 -10.30 14.12
CA GLN A 229 -6.66 -11.42 14.30
C GLN A 229 -7.94 -11.04 15.08
N ASP A 230 -7.83 -10.09 16.01
CA ASP A 230 -8.93 -9.68 16.88
C ASP A 230 -9.80 -8.56 16.26
N LEU A 231 -9.38 -7.95 15.13
CA LEU A 231 -10.08 -6.82 14.51
C LEU A 231 -11.55 -7.11 14.21
N LYS A 232 -11.89 -8.33 13.84
CA LYS A 232 -13.27 -8.70 13.52
C LYS A 232 -14.20 -8.59 14.74
N ASP A 233 -13.69 -8.92 15.93
CA ASP A 233 -14.44 -8.89 17.17
C ASP A 233 -14.40 -7.49 17.81
N ASP A 234 -13.25 -6.80 17.71
CA ASP A 234 -13.03 -5.48 18.31
C ASP A 234 -13.65 -4.35 17.49
N ASP A 235 -13.57 -4.43 16.15
CA ASP A 235 -14.18 -3.46 15.24
C ASP A 235 -14.74 -4.14 13.98
N PRO A 236 -15.92 -4.79 14.08
CA PRO A 236 -16.56 -5.47 12.96
C PRO A 236 -16.87 -4.55 11.78
N GLN A 237 -17.06 -3.25 12.03
CA GLN A 237 -17.28 -2.25 10.98
C GLN A 237 -16.04 -2.05 10.12
N ALA A 238 -14.87 -1.83 10.74
CA ALA A 238 -13.59 -1.71 10.02
C ALA A 238 -13.26 -3.02 9.28
N TYR A 239 -13.44 -4.16 9.94
CA TYR A 239 -13.21 -5.46 9.31
C TYR A 239 -14.06 -5.65 8.05
N ALA A 240 -15.37 -5.40 8.14
CA ALA A 240 -16.29 -5.54 7.01
C ALA A 240 -15.95 -4.56 5.88
N PHE A 241 -15.58 -3.32 6.21
CA PHE A 241 -15.16 -2.33 5.24
C PHE A 241 -13.91 -2.81 4.47
N LEU A 242 -12.84 -3.15 5.21
CA LEU A 242 -11.58 -3.60 4.62
C LEU A 242 -11.75 -4.86 3.74
N ASN A 243 -12.62 -5.79 4.17
CA ASN A 243 -12.90 -7.01 3.42
C ASN A 243 -13.77 -6.77 2.16
N ALA A 244 -14.50 -5.67 2.11
CA ALA A 244 -15.37 -5.33 0.98
C ALA A 244 -14.64 -4.54 -0.13
N ILE A 245 -13.47 -3.95 0.17
CA ILE A 245 -12.71 -3.17 -0.81
C ILE A 245 -12.39 -4.03 -2.02
N SER A 246 -12.63 -3.45 -3.21
CA SER A 246 -12.45 -4.17 -4.45
C SER A 246 -12.30 -3.19 -5.60
N LEU A 247 -11.09 -3.07 -6.14
CA LEU A 247 -10.70 -2.13 -7.19
C LEU A 247 -10.14 -2.89 -8.40
N ASP A 248 -10.48 -2.44 -9.59
CA ASP A 248 -9.81 -2.86 -10.81
C ASP A 248 -8.62 -1.95 -11.15
N GLU A 249 -7.91 -2.28 -12.22
CA GLU A 249 -6.69 -1.56 -12.62
C GLU A 249 -6.97 -0.10 -13.01
N GLU A 250 -8.07 0.17 -13.72
CA GLU A 250 -8.45 1.53 -14.12
C GLU A 250 -8.76 2.40 -12.90
N GLN A 251 -9.47 1.82 -11.93
CA GLN A 251 -9.81 2.50 -10.68
C GLN A 251 -8.55 2.84 -9.88
N VAL A 252 -7.61 1.91 -9.70
CA VAL A 252 -6.36 2.18 -9.00
C VAL A 252 -5.54 3.24 -9.72
N ASN A 253 -5.31 3.06 -11.01
CA ASN A 253 -4.52 3.99 -11.81
C ASN A 253 -5.11 5.42 -11.80
N THR A 254 -6.44 5.55 -11.81
CA THR A 254 -7.10 6.86 -11.75
C THR A 254 -7.04 7.50 -10.37
N ILE A 255 -7.13 6.73 -9.27
CA ILE A 255 -6.88 7.25 -7.91
C ILE A 255 -5.46 7.78 -7.80
N GLU A 256 -4.48 7.00 -8.24
CA GLU A 256 -3.07 7.40 -8.22
C GLU A 256 -2.79 8.63 -9.06
N ALA A 257 -3.40 8.76 -10.25
CA ALA A 257 -3.29 9.93 -11.09
C ALA A 257 -3.83 11.19 -10.40
N GLU A 258 -4.99 11.12 -9.75
CA GLU A 258 -5.56 12.21 -8.96
C GLU A 258 -4.67 12.59 -7.75
N ILE A 259 -4.05 11.60 -7.11
CA ILE A 259 -3.08 11.84 -6.03
C ILE A 259 -1.84 12.56 -6.57
N ASN A 260 -1.31 12.10 -7.71
CA ASN A 260 -0.14 12.70 -8.35
C ASN A 260 -0.44 14.17 -8.76
N GLU A 261 -1.60 14.45 -9.35
CA GLU A 261 -2.04 15.82 -9.71
C GLU A 261 -2.21 16.71 -8.47
N ALA A 262 -2.75 16.16 -7.39
CA ALA A 262 -2.91 16.90 -6.13
C ALA A 262 -1.57 17.20 -5.43
N GLY A 263 -0.52 16.47 -5.79
CA GLY A 263 0.82 16.51 -5.24
C GLY A 263 1.03 15.53 -4.09
N SER A 264 2.21 14.92 -4.04
CA SER A 264 2.55 13.82 -3.13
C SER A 264 2.39 14.12 -1.62
N PHE A 265 2.27 15.39 -1.23
CA PHE A 265 1.96 15.78 0.15
C PHE A 265 0.47 15.92 0.45
N ASN A 266 -0.40 15.67 -0.53
CA ASN A 266 -1.85 15.84 -0.41
C ASN A 266 -2.65 14.63 -0.95
N PRO A 267 -2.29 13.37 -0.59
CA PRO A 267 -2.94 12.19 -1.17
C PRO A 267 -4.44 12.15 -0.89
N GLU A 268 -4.87 12.55 0.32
CA GLU A 268 -6.29 12.63 0.65
C GLU A 268 -7.09 13.59 -0.26
N LYS A 269 -6.47 14.66 -0.75
CA LYS A 269 -7.12 15.58 -1.70
C LYS A 269 -7.36 14.88 -3.03
N GLY A 270 -6.36 14.13 -3.54
CA GLY A 270 -6.51 13.33 -4.76
C GLY A 270 -7.63 12.30 -4.62
N VAL A 271 -7.63 11.55 -3.51
CA VAL A 271 -8.72 10.61 -3.19
C VAL A 271 -10.10 11.28 -3.20
N ARG A 272 -10.24 12.46 -2.53
CA ARG A 272 -11.51 13.19 -2.52
C ARG A 272 -11.91 13.69 -3.91
N ASN A 273 -10.96 14.01 -4.77
CA ASN A 273 -11.25 14.34 -6.16
C ASN A 273 -11.81 13.14 -6.91
N TRP A 274 -11.14 12.01 -6.84
CA TRP A 274 -11.58 10.77 -7.46
C TRP A 274 -12.97 10.33 -6.98
N LEU A 275 -13.24 10.44 -5.68
CA LEU A 275 -14.53 10.08 -5.08
C LEU A 275 -15.71 10.89 -5.61
N LYS A 276 -15.53 12.10 -6.18
CA LYS A 276 -16.62 12.90 -6.73
C LYS A 276 -17.37 12.20 -7.86
N ASP A 277 -16.64 11.42 -8.66
CA ASP A 277 -17.16 10.75 -9.84
C ASP A 277 -17.27 9.22 -9.67
N ASN A 278 -16.83 8.67 -8.52
CA ASN A 278 -16.73 7.24 -8.28
C ASN A 278 -17.45 6.76 -7.00
N GLN A 279 -18.51 7.46 -6.60
CA GLN A 279 -19.30 7.10 -5.42
C GLN A 279 -19.95 5.72 -5.52
N ASP A 280 -20.38 5.31 -6.71
CA ASP A 280 -20.99 4.01 -6.98
C ASP A 280 -20.03 2.84 -6.75
N VAL A 281 -18.73 3.06 -6.93
CA VAL A 281 -17.67 2.05 -6.65
C VAL A 281 -17.58 1.76 -5.16
N VAL A 282 -17.58 2.81 -4.33
CA VAL A 282 -17.31 2.70 -2.89
C VAL A 282 -18.55 2.46 -2.01
N GLN A 283 -19.75 2.83 -2.49
CA GLN A 283 -20.99 2.67 -1.72
C GLN A 283 -21.28 1.24 -1.26
N PRO A 284 -20.99 0.17 -2.05
CA PRO A 284 -21.14 -1.20 -1.56
C PRO A 284 -20.30 -1.50 -0.32
N TRP A 285 -19.06 -0.95 -0.23
CA TRP A 285 -18.15 -1.17 0.90
C TRP A 285 -18.64 -0.44 2.15
N VAL A 286 -19.02 0.82 1.97
CA VAL A 286 -19.61 1.65 3.04
C VAL A 286 -20.88 1.00 3.58
N LYS A 287 -21.72 0.45 2.70
CA LYS A 287 -22.94 -0.28 3.10
C LYS A 287 -22.58 -1.54 3.91
N ALA A 288 -21.66 -2.37 3.43
CA ALA A 288 -21.24 -3.58 4.14
C ALA A 288 -20.73 -3.25 5.55
N ALA A 289 -19.94 -2.18 5.68
CA ALA A 289 -19.43 -1.72 6.96
C ALA A 289 -20.56 -1.25 7.91
N ARG A 290 -21.55 -0.49 7.41
CA ARG A 290 -22.69 -0.01 8.20
C ARG A 290 -23.62 -1.13 8.68
N GLU A 291 -23.70 -2.23 7.91
CA GLU A 291 -24.51 -3.41 8.27
C GLU A 291 -23.81 -4.28 9.33
N ALA A 292 -22.48 -4.15 9.48
CA ALA A 292 -21.69 -4.92 10.43
C ALA A 292 -21.47 -4.19 11.78
N GLY A 293 -21.55 -2.86 11.80
CA GLY A 293 -21.39 -2.02 13.00
C GLY A 293 -22.74 -1.56 13.52
#